data_1baa682955e79390e6842edcda4e24a3
#
_entry.id   1baa682955e79390e6842edcda4e24a3
#
_cell.length_a   1.000
_cell.length_b   1.000
_cell.length_c   1.000
_cell.angle_alpha   90.00
_cell.angle_beta   90.00
_cell.angle_gamma   90.00
#
_symmetry.space_group_name_H-M   'P 1'
#
loop_
_entity.id
_entity.type
_entity.pdbx_description
1 polymer ?
#
loop_
_entity_poly.entity_id
_entity_poly.type
_entity_poly.pdbx_seq_one_letter_code
_entity_poly.pdbx_strand_id
1 'polypeptide(L)'
;MNIKATDFCDVSNSAEGVIKAINELQSGDTLIFPKNEYHFYKDCCIHKVCHMTNTDSFKAPDKYFAVLIENKENITVDGCGSTLVIHGDMCAFSLRGCKNVRFVNFTVRYASPTNFEMEVVERSLNKITYKIPTGSDFEVKNNKLTFFEKSPFSGENYYTYTANGECYCNVIHRGDEVFRTSRSPTKTAFKIKKTGDHTVECRYFMSPKFKIGDVVAMSRNKLRDNCGLFFENCSDIFCERITVNYMHGFGWLSQMCENLSFDKLTFKPASGYRVSSFADLIHVCGCKGYVKITDSHFEHPHDDAINVHGAFLRFRKACDERTAELEFVHHQQGGYKAFYPGDKVKIYSRTDLSELDGVYTVDSTDDNIDKKTVIVKFKEKLPPMKPEMYVFENITYNPNLTVSGCTFNAIPTRGILCTTDKESEIFGNTFKSVVMPDIYISCDCRDWYESGPCRNMKIHDNTFSKKDPIKFEPICLLKPVKDVHRNVLIYDNIIAE
;
A
#
# COMPACT_ATOMS: atom_id res chain seq x y z
N MET A 1 22.44 -19.43 14.12
CA MET A 1 22.62 -18.89 15.51
C MET A 1 21.39 -18.09 15.92
N ASN A 2 21.15 -17.88 17.21
CA ASN A 2 20.12 -16.95 17.69
C ASN A 2 20.78 -15.66 18.16
N ILE A 3 20.46 -14.56 17.51
CA ILE A 3 20.95 -13.22 17.85
C ILE A 3 19.80 -12.46 18.48
N LYS A 4 19.96 -11.99 19.71
CA LYS A 4 18.91 -11.22 20.39
C LYS A 4 19.13 -9.73 20.17
N ALA A 5 18.08 -9.03 19.73
CA ALA A 5 18.14 -7.57 19.54
C ALA A 5 18.53 -6.83 20.83
N THR A 6 18.06 -7.31 22.00
CA THR A 6 18.38 -6.72 23.32
C THR A 6 19.85 -6.84 23.73
N ASP A 7 20.64 -7.69 23.07
CA ASP A 7 22.10 -7.77 23.32
C ASP A 7 22.84 -6.57 22.68
N PHE A 8 22.16 -5.82 21.80
CA PHE A 8 22.72 -4.71 21.03
C PHE A 8 22.03 -3.37 21.28
N CYS A 9 20.77 -3.34 21.71
CA CYS A 9 20.00 -2.11 21.81
C CYS A 9 19.25 -1.94 23.13
N ASP A 10 19.08 -0.69 23.52
CA ASP A 10 18.06 -0.27 24.48
C ASP A 10 16.71 -0.24 23.73
N VAL A 11 15.67 -0.82 24.32
CA VAL A 11 14.34 -0.84 23.73
C VAL A 11 13.71 0.55 23.61
N SER A 12 14.12 1.50 24.45
CA SER A 12 13.64 2.90 24.40
C SER A 12 14.17 3.68 23.20
N ASN A 13 15.31 3.24 22.57
CA ASN A 13 15.83 3.75 21.31
C ASN A 13 16.61 2.63 20.58
N SER A 14 15.90 1.89 19.76
CA SER A 14 16.37 0.60 19.26
C SER A 14 17.16 0.65 17.95
N ALA A 15 17.09 1.76 17.21
CA ALA A 15 17.55 1.82 15.82
C ALA A 15 19.01 1.37 15.62
N GLU A 16 19.97 2.01 16.30
CA GLU A 16 21.39 1.72 16.13
C GLU A 16 21.74 0.28 16.53
N GLY A 17 21.15 -0.21 17.63
CA GLY A 17 21.41 -1.57 18.10
C GLY A 17 20.84 -2.62 17.17
N VAL A 18 19.63 -2.42 16.65
CA VAL A 18 19.02 -3.32 15.65
C VAL A 18 19.83 -3.34 14.36
N ILE A 19 20.36 -2.20 13.90
CA ILE A 19 21.28 -2.15 12.74
C ILE A 19 22.50 -3.03 12.99
N LYS A 20 23.13 -2.92 14.18
CA LYS A 20 24.28 -3.76 14.55
C LYS A 20 23.92 -5.24 14.55
N ALA A 21 22.78 -5.61 15.16
CA ALA A 21 22.30 -7.00 15.20
C ALA A 21 22.05 -7.56 13.77
N ILE A 22 21.48 -6.76 12.87
CA ILE A 22 21.25 -7.15 11.46
C ILE A 22 22.58 -7.37 10.72
N ASN A 23 23.59 -6.55 10.99
CA ASN A 23 24.91 -6.71 10.36
C ASN A 23 25.60 -8.02 10.75
N GLU A 24 25.38 -8.51 11.97
CA GLU A 24 25.93 -9.81 12.45
C GLU A 24 25.24 -11.01 11.82
N LEU A 25 24.02 -10.87 11.26
CA LEU A 25 23.27 -12.00 10.71
C LEU A 25 24.02 -12.70 9.58
N GLN A 26 24.13 -14.02 9.73
CA GLN A 26 24.61 -14.93 8.70
C GLN A 26 23.47 -15.82 8.19
N SER A 27 23.68 -16.50 7.06
CA SER A 27 22.72 -17.46 6.52
C SER A 27 22.43 -18.58 7.54
N GLY A 28 21.15 -18.84 7.79
CA GLY A 28 20.67 -19.79 8.80
C GLY A 28 20.42 -19.19 10.18
N ASP A 29 20.67 -17.89 10.38
CA ASP A 29 20.48 -17.24 11.68
C ASP A 29 19.04 -16.80 11.92
N THR A 30 18.71 -16.64 13.21
CA THR A 30 17.46 -16.04 13.68
C THR A 30 17.75 -14.77 14.47
N LEU A 31 17.22 -13.64 14.02
CA LEU A 31 17.17 -12.42 14.82
C LEU A 31 15.90 -12.44 15.68
N ILE A 32 16.11 -12.46 16.99
CA ILE A 32 15.04 -12.54 17.98
C ILE A 32 14.85 -11.16 18.63
N PHE A 33 13.61 -10.69 18.66
CA PHE A 33 13.19 -9.55 19.46
C PHE A 33 12.48 -10.07 20.73
N PRO A 34 13.18 -10.26 21.87
CA PRO A 34 12.52 -10.65 23.10
C PRO A 34 11.35 -9.72 23.42
N LYS A 35 10.21 -10.30 23.84
CA LYS A 35 8.93 -9.58 23.97
C LYS A 35 9.09 -8.25 24.71
N ASN A 36 8.88 -7.14 24.00
CA ASN A 36 8.95 -5.77 24.49
C ASN A 36 8.33 -4.79 23.48
N GLU A 37 8.28 -3.51 23.81
CA GLU A 37 8.10 -2.40 22.87
C GLU A 37 9.47 -1.85 22.46
N TYR A 38 9.79 -1.88 21.17
CA TYR A 38 11.03 -1.36 20.59
C TYR A 38 10.75 -0.04 19.88
N HIS A 39 11.32 1.04 20.40
CA HIS A 39 11.08 2.38 19.89
C HIS A 39 12.11 2.75 18.81
N PHE A 40 11.63 3.19 17.66
CA PHE A 40 12.44 3.63 16.52
C PHE A 40 12.12 5.08 16.21
N TYR A 41 13.08 5.95 16.44
CA TYR A 41 12.96 7.39 16.17
C TYR A 41 13.62 7.72 14.83
N LYS A 42 12.94 8.52 14.00
CA LYS A 42 13.39 8.86 12.65
C LYS A 42 14.82 9.43 12.62
N ASP A 43 15.20 10.22 13.63
CA ASP A 43 16.57 10.78 13.75
C ASP A 43 17.68 9.73 13.82
N CYS A 44 17.37 8.56 14.37
CA CYS A 44 18.33 7.48 14.60
C CYS A 44 18.25 6.36 13.54
N CYS A 45 17.32 6.47 12.58
CA CYS A 45 17.02 5.42 11.62
C CYS A 45 17.84 5.56 10.33
N ILE A 46 17.88 4.48 9.54
CA ILE A 46 18.61 4.45 8.28
C ILE A 46 17.95 5.38 7.27
N HIS A 47 18.72 6.30 6.71
CA HIS A 47 18.32 7.15 5.60
C HIS A 47 18.85 6.60 4.28
N LYS A 48 17.98 6.50 3.26
CA LYS A 48 18.37 6.16 1.89
C LYS A 48 17.51 6.90 0.87
N VAL A 49 18.11 7.18 -0.28
CA VAL A 49 17.38 7.61 -1.48
C VAL A 49 16.93 6.36 -2.22
N CYS A 50 15.61 6.17 -2.37
CA CYS A 50 15.05 5.08 -3.16
C CYS A 50 13.65 5.41 -3.69
N HIS A 51 13.25 4.67 -4.72
CA HIS A 51 11.93 4.81 -5.32
C HIS A 51 11.03 3.64 -4.92
N MET A 52 9.83 3.97 -4.51
CA MET A 52 8.75 3.04 -4.21
C MET A 52 7.64 3.31 -5.21
N THR A 53 7.29 2.32 -6.03
CA THR A 53 6.23 2.51 -7.03
C THR A 53 4.88 2.81 -6.38
N ASN A 54 3.95 3.38 -7.13
CA ASN A 54 2.63 3.81 -6.68
C ASN A 54 2.68 4.87 -5.55
N THR A 55 3.85 5.50 -5.36
CA THR A 55 4.07 6.63 -4.45
C THR A 55 4.64 7.84 -5.19
N ASP A 56 4.68 8.98 -4.51
CA ASP A 56 5.32 10.21 -5.03
C ASP A 56 6.84 10.22 -4.82
N SER A 57 7.51 9.06 -4.88
CA SER A 57 8.95 8.90 -4.60
C SER A 57 9.85 9.78 -5.47
N PHE A 58 9.44 10.12 -6.69
CA PHE A 58 10.20 11.05 -7.54
C PHE A 58 10.19 12.49 -7.02
N LYS A 59 9.20 12.86 -6.19
CA LYS A 59 9.12 14.17 -5.51
C LYS A 59 9.69 14.11 -4.09
N ALA A 60 9.66 12.94 -3.48
CA ALA A 60 10.13 12.68 -2.12
C ALA A 60 11.01 11.41 -2.11
N PRO A 61 12.23 11.45 -2.66
CA PRO A 61 13.09 10.27 -2.78
C PRO A 61 13.75 9.85 -1.46
N ASP A 62 13.86 10.79 -0.51
CA ASP A 62 14.44 10.53 0.80
C ASP A 62 13.54 9.64 1.64
N LYS A 63 14.04 8.46 2.04
CA LYS A 63 13.34 7.47 2.84
C LYS A 63 14.09 7.16 4.12
N TYR A 64 13.34 6.99 5.19
CA TYR A 64 13.86 6.54 6.48
C TYR A 64 13.27 5.17 6.80
N PHE A 65 14.09 4.29 7.38
CA PHE A 65 13.72 2.91 7.67
C PHE A 65 14.04 2.59 9.13
N ALA A 66 13.04 2.17 9.89
CA ALA A 66 13.25 1.71 11.27
C ALA A 66 14.03 0.39 11.30
N VAL A 67 13.60 -0.58 10.50
CA VAL A 67 14.31 -1.85 10.29
C VAL A 67 14.50 -2.04 8.79
N LEU A 68 15.75 -2.11 8.35
CA LEU A 68 16.14 -2.38 6.96
C LEU A 68 17.08 -3.55 6.89
N ILE A 69 16.69 -4.61 6.17
CA ILE A 69 17.50 -5.79 5.90
C ILE A 69 17.78 -5.87 4.40
N GLU A 70 19.05 -5.88 4.02
CA GLU A 70 19.46 -5.92 2.63
C GLU A 70 20.37 -7.11 2.34
N ASN A 71 20.14 -7.79 1.20
CA ASN A 71 21.00 -8.83 0.64
C ASN A 71 21.31 -9.98 1.64
N LYS A 72 20.34 -10.33 2.49
CA LYS A 72 20.43 -11.47 3.40
C LYS A 72 19.61 -12.63 2.87
N GLU A 73 20.05 -13.84 3.19
CA GLU A 73 19.36 -15.06 2.77
C GLU A 73 19.25 -16.08 3.91
N ASN A 74 18.21 -16.91 3.86
CA ASN A 74 17.96 -18.00 4.80
C ASN A 74 17.92 -17.52 6.26
N ILE A 75 17.24 -16.41 6.55
CA ILE A 75 17.15 -15.87 7.91
C ILE A 75 15.71 -15.87 8.42
N THR A 76 15.58 -15.89 9.73
CA THR A 76 14.32 -15.64 10.42
C THR A 76 14.43 -14.38 11.27
N VAL A 77 13.40 -13.53 11.23
CA VAL A 77 13.25 -12.39 12.12
C VAL A 77 12.00 -12.64 12.95
N ASP A 78 12.18 -12.97 14.22
CA ASP A 78 11.08 -13.33 15.12
C ASP A 78 10.86 -12.26 16.19
N GLY A 79 9.68 -11.67 16.17
CA GLY A 79 9.26 -10.67 17.13
C GLY A 79 8.90 -11.21 18.50
N CYS A 80 8.65 -12.51 18.64
CA CYS A 80 8.19 -13.10 19.91
C CYS A 80 6.99 -12.38 20.54
N GLY A 81 6.15 -11.74 19.72
CA GLY A 81 5.02 -10.89 20.16
C GLY A 81 5.42 -9.48 20.59
N SER A 82 6.59 -8.99 20.16
CA SER A 82 7.03 -7.62 20.38
C SER A 82 6.31 -6.62 19.48
N THR A 83 6.32 -5.35 19.92
CA THR A 83 5.79 -4.21 19.17
C THR A 83 6.94 -3.35 18.65
N LEU A 84 6.97 -3.06 17.36
CA LEU A 84 7.79 -2.01 16.77
C LEU A 84 6.99 -0.70 16.86
N VAL A 85 7.46 0.23 17.66
CA VAL A 85 6.85 1.56 17.87
C VAL A 85 7.61 2.58 17.03
N ILE A 86 6.94 3.10 16.02
CA ILE A 86 7.53 3.97 15.00
C ILE A 86 7.24 5.44 15.34
N HIS A 87 8.28 6.25 15.45
CA HIS A 87 8.21 7.68 15.66
C HIS A 87 8.64 8.44 14.41
N GLY A 88 7.71 9.17 13.84
CA GLY A 88 7.88 9.89 12.57
C GLY A 88 7.30 9.17 11.36
N ASP A 89 7.35 9.84 10.23
CA ASP A 89 6.77 9.46 8.93
C ASP A 89 7.76 8.62 8.11
N MET A 90 8.06 7.41 8.53
CA MET A 90 9.05 6.53 7.91
C MET A 90 8.52 5.11 7.66
N CYS A 91 9.31 4.29 6.98
CA CYS A 91 9.04 2.87 6.77
C CYS A 91 9.39 2.06 8.03
N ALA A 92 8.44 1.28 8.54
CA ALA A 92 8.65 0.49 9.75
C ALA A 92 9.57 -0.71 9.53
N PHE A 93 9.40 -1.42 8.40
CA PHE A 93 10.18 -2.62 8.08
C PHE A 93 10.39 -2.75 6.58
N SER A 94 11.61 -3.07 6.17
CA SER A 94 11.95 -3.26 4.77
C SER A 94 12.89 -4.43 4.54
N LEU A 95 12.61 -5.21 3.48
CA LEU A 95 13.49 -6.23 2.90
C LEU A 95 13.86 -5.82 1.49
N ARG A 96 15.16 -5.82 1.15
CA ARG A 96 15.63 -5.50 -0.20
C ARG A 96 16.69 -6.51 -0.66
N GLY A 97 16.46 -7.13 -1.81
CA GLY A 97 17.37 -8.13 -2.37
C GLY A 97 17.55 -9.38 -1.48
N CYS A 98 16.57 -9.68 -0.64
CA CYS A 98 16.63 -10.79 0.31
C CYS A 98 16.03 -12.08 -0.27
N LYS A 99 16.50 -13.23 0.22
CA LYS A 99 16.01 -14.53 -0.22
C LYS A 99 15.75 -15.46 0.95
N ASN A 100 14.60 -16.18 0.89
CA ASN A 100 14.19 -17.15 1.92
C ASN A 100 14.23 -16.53 3.32
N VAL A 101 13.36 -15.50 3.52
CA VAL A 101 13.26 -14.77 4.80
C VAL A 101 11.90 -15.03 5.43
N ARG A 102 11.90 -15.34 6.73
CA ARG A 102 10.71 -15.42 7.56
C ARG A 102 10.64 -14.19 8.49
N PHE A 103 9.54 -13.45 8.43
CA PHE A 103 9.25 -12.31 9.32
C PHE A 103 7.97 -12.61 10.09
N VAL A 104 8.10 -12.85 11.41
CA VAL A 104 7.01 -13.46 12.18
C VAL A 104 6.82 -12.83 13.56
N ASN A 105 5.57 -12.90 14.08
CA ASN A 105 5.19 -12.58 15.47
C ASN A 105 5.44 -11.13 15.91
N PHE A 106 5.14 -10.15 15.07
CA PHE A 106 5.28 -8.73 15.38
C PHE A 106 3.96 -7.99 15.50
N THR A 107 3.99 -6.89 16.25
CA THR A 107 3.03 -5.79 16.09
C THR A 107 3.76 -4.56 15.56
N VAL A 108 3.19 -3.90 14.56
CA VAL A 108 3.68 -2.61 14.03
C VAL A 108 2.70 -1.51 14.43
N ARG A 109 3.19 -0.49 15.12
CA ARG A 109 2.41 0.64 15.60
C ARG A 109 3.16 1.94 15.38
N TYR A 110 2.49 2.96 14.89
CA TYR A 110 3.04 4.33 14.87
C TYR A 110 2.61 5.06 16.14
N ALA A 111 3.53 5.77 16.75
CA ALA A 111 3.27 6.54 17.97
C ALA A 111 2.25 7.66 17.69
N SER A 112 2.40 8.30 16.53
CA SER A 112 1.47 9.31 16.03
C SER A 112 1.12 9.01 14.57
N PRO A 113 -0.07 8.44 14.30
CA PRO A 113 -0.54 8.21 12.93
C PRO A 113 -0.63 9.49 12.11
N THR A 114 -0.28 9.42 10.83
CA THR A 114 -0.35 10.54 9.89
C THR A 114 -1.70 10.68 9.18
N ASN A 115 -2.70 9.93 9.61
CA ASN A 115 -4.11 10.19 9.41
C ASN A 115 -4.66 10.82 10.68
N PHE A 116 -5.21 12.02 10.57
CA PHE A 116 -5.67 12.78 11.72
C PHE A 116 -7.16 12.60 11.90
N GLU A 117 -7.55 12.15 13.06
CA GLU A 117 -8.91 11.76 13.39
C GLU A 117 -9.56 12.79 14.30
N MET A 118 -10.81 13.14 13.99
CA MET A 118 -11.62 14.08 14.75
C MET A 118 -13.01 13.49 14.98
N GLU A 119 -13.28 13.04 16.21
CA GLU A 119 -14.58 12.50 16.61
C GLU A 119 -15.55 13.64 16.96
N VAL A 120 -16.75 13.62 16.38
CA VAL A 120 -17.81 14.57 16.70
C VAL A 120 -18.45 14.23 18.04
N VAL A 121 -18.16 15.02 19.07
CA VAL A 121 -18.72 14.82 20.43
C VAL A 121 -19.92 15.71 20.73
N GLU A 122 -19.98 16.91 20.13
CA GLU A 122 -21.12 17.82 20.24
C GLU A 122 -21.40 18.49 18.89
N ARG A 123 -22.66 18.79 18.62
CA ARG A 123 -23.07 19.44 17.37
C ARG A 123 -24.27 20.36 17.55
N SER A 124 -24.18 21.56 16.96
CA SER A 124 -25.29 22.49 16.79
C SER A 124 -25.35 23.00 15.33
N LEU A 125 -26.26 23.93 15.04
CA LEU A 125 -26.44 24.50 13.69
C LEU A 125 -25.15 25.13 13.13
N ASN A 126 -24.39 25.81 13.97
CA ASN A 126 -23.21 26.58 13.57
C ASN A 126 -21.92 26.21 14.32
N LYS A 127 -21.95 25.11 15.10
CA LYS A 127 -20.84 24.71 15.95
C LYS A 127 -20.73 23.19 16.02
N ILE A 128 -19.50 22.68 15.97
CA ILE A 128 -19.17 21.29 16.27
C ILE A 128 -17.95 21.26 17.19
N THR A 129 -18.03 20.48 18.24
CA THR A 129 -16.90 20.12 19.09
C THR A 129 -16.38 18.76 18.67
N TYR A 130 -15.08 18.69 18.44
CA TYR A 130 -14.39 17.47 18.06
C TYR A 130 -13.44 17.05 19.17
N LYS A 131 -13.35 15.72 19.40
CA LYS A 131 -12.33 15.09 20.20
C LYS A 131 -11.24 14.53 19.29
N ILE A 132 -9.98 14.77 19.64
CA ILE A 132 -8.79 14.27 18.96
C ILE A 132 -8.20 13.11 19.79
N PRO A 133 -7.72 12.01 19.19
CA PRO A 133 -7.07 10.91 19.90
C PRO A 133 -5.91 11.39 20.78
N THR A 134 -5.74 10.79 21.95
CA THR A 134 -4.73 11.20 22.95
C THR A 134 -3.28 11.02 22.47
N GLY A 135 -3.04 10.14 21.52
CA GLY A 135 -1.71 9.94 20.89
C GLY A 135 -1.39 10.90 19.74
N SER A 136 -2.25 11.91 19.47
CA SER A 136 -2.01 12.90 18.41
C SER A 136 -1.74 14.26 19.03
N ASP A 137 -0.53 14.78 18.79
CA ASP A 137 -0.16 16.13 19.20
C ASP A 137 -0.74 17.16 18.23
N PHE A 138 -1.28 18.25 18.77
CA PHE A 138 -1.82 19.35 17.98
C PHE A 138 -1.78 20.69 18.71
N GLU A 139 -1.79 21.76 17.92
CA GLU A 139 -2.00 23.12 18.40
C GLU A 139 -3.06 23.85 17.60
N VAL A 140 -3.68 24.85 18.22
CA VAL A 140 -4.54 25.83 17.51
C VAL A 140 -3.92 27.21 17.68
N LYS A 141 -3.43 27.75 16.55
CA LYS A 141 -2.77 29.06 16.51
C LYS A 141 -3.27 29.85 15.30
N ASN A 142 -3.57 31.13 15.48
CA ASN A 142 -4.08 31.98 14.40
C ASN A 142 -5.27 31.38 13.64
N ASN A 143 -6.20 30.78 14.35
CA ASN A 143 -7.39 30.13 13.78
C ASN A 143 -7.09 28.91 12.86
N LYS A 144 -5.93 28.28 13.03
CA LYS A 144 -5.51 27.09 12.29
C LYS A 144 -5.27 25.95 13.27
N LEU A 145 -5.76 24.75 12.93
CA LEU A 145 -5.48 23.51 13.62
C LEU A 145 -4.28 22.84 12.94
N THR A 146 -3.22 22.59 13.68
CA THR A 146 -2.00 21.98 13.17
C THR A 146 -1.66 20.76 14.00
N PHE A 147 -1.49 19.61 13.34
CA PHE A 147 -1.00 18.37 13.92
C PHE A 147 0.50 18.23 13.66
N PHE A 148 1.20 17.60 14.60
CA PHE A 148 2.65 17.37 14.49
C PHE A 148 3.07 16.16 15.32
N GLU A 149 4.28 15.67 15.08
CA GLU A 149 5.00 14.78 15.99
C GLU A 149 6.40 15.35 16.20
N LYS A 150 6.79 15.50 17.46
CA LYS A 150 8.04 16.16 17.83
C LYS A 150 9.14 15.15 18.12
N SER A 151 10.34 15.40 17.59
CA SER A 151 11.55 14.67 17.94
C SER A 151 11.92 14.93 19.41
N PRO A 152 12.15 13.88 20.22
CA PRO A 152 12.68 14.07 21.56
C PRO A 152 14.17 14.45 21.58
N PHE A 153 14.89 14.33 20.46
CA PHE A 153 16.34 14.58 20.36
C PHE A 153 16.63 15.98 19.86
N SER A 154 16.10 16.35 18.68
CA SER A 154 16.33 17.67 18.07
C SER A 154 15.36 18.74 18.59
N GLY A 155 14.19 18.33 19.08
CA GLY A 155 13.09 19.23 19.38
C GLY A 155 12.35 19.76 18.16
N GLU A 156 12.79 19.39 16.93
CA GLU A 156 12.09 19.69 15.68
C GLU A 156 10.94 18.73 15.45
N ASN A 157 10.01 19.09 14.58
CA ASN A 157 8.91 18.22 14.21
C ASN A 157 9.34 17.27 13.09
N TYR A 158 9.08 15.97 13.26
CA TYR A 158 9.22 14.98 12.18
C TYR A 158 8.32 15.33 11.01
N TYR A 159 7.10 15.75 11.32
CA TYR A 159 6.16 16.28 10.36
C TYR A 159 5.28 17.36 11.02
N THR A 160 4.71 18.20 10.18
CA THR A 160 3.71 19.19 10.55
C THR A 160 2.62 19.20 9.48
N TYR A 161 1.37 19.16 9.88
CA TYR A 161 0.21 19.24 8.99
C TYR A 161 -0.81 20.24 9.51
N THR A 162 -1.05 21.30 8.76
CA THR A 162 -2.15 22.23 9.02
C THR A 162 -3.41 21.73 8.33
N ALA A 163 -4.44 21.45 9.10
CA ALA A 163 -5.72 20.96 8.61
C ALA A 163 -6.50 22.08 7.90
N ASN A 164 -6.19 22.34 6.62
CA ASN A 164 -6.81 23.35 5.76
C ASN A 164 -7.87 22.76 4.81
N GLY A 165 -8.15 21.45 4.91
CA GLY A 165 -9.03 20.70 4.02
C GLY A 165 -8.35 20.11 2.79
N GLU A 166 -7.06 20.32 2.60
CA GLU A 166 -6.27 19.61 1.60
C GLU A 166 -5.77 18.29 2.18
N CYS A 167 -6.24 17.18 1.62
CA CYS A 167 -5.87 15.84 2.04
C CYS A 167 -5.98 14.90 0.85
N TYR A 168 -5.32 13.75 0.94
CA TYR A 168 -5.42 12.69 -0.06
C TYR A 168 -6.84 12.11 -0.07
N CYS A 169 -7.34 11.75 1.10
CA CYS A 169 -8.66 11.18 1.28
C CYS A 169 -9.24 11.59 2.64
N ASN A 170 -10.52 11.89 2.68
CA ASN A 170 -11.29 11.99 3.91
C ASN A 170 -12.26 10.81 3.98
N VAL A 171 -12.31 10.18 5.12
CA VAL A 171 -13.22 9.07 5.42
C VAL A 171 -13.98 9.40 6.70
N ILE A 172 -15.28 9.14 6.72
CA ILE A 172 -16.09 9.16 7.93
C ILE A 172 -16.26 7.72 8.39
N HIS A 173 -15.88 7.44 9.62
CA HIS A 173 -16.15 6.20 10.31
C HIS A 173 -17.35 6.37 11.24
N ARG A 174 -18.34 5.50 11.11
CA ARG A 174 -19.57 5.46 11.91
C ARG A 174 -19.84 4.04 12.38
N GLY A 175 -19.32 3.65 13.54
CA GLY A 175 -19.23 2.23 13.89
C GLY A 175 -18.41 1.48 12.85
N ASP A 176 -18.97 0.41 12.29
CA ASP A 176 -18.34 -0.39 11.24
C ASP A 176 -18.64 0.12 9.81
N GLU A 177 -19.48 1.16 9.69
CA GLU A 177 -19.72 1.79 8.40
C GLU A 177 -18.65 2.83 8.09
N VAL A 178 -18.26 2.91 6.81
CA VAL A 178 -17.29 3.87 6.31
C VAL A 178 -17.84 4.61 5.09
N PHE A 179 -17.51 5.90 4.99
CA PHE A 179 -17.99 6.75 3.91
C PHE A 179 -16.87 7.66 3.41
N ARG A 180 -16.56 7.62 2.13
CA ARG A 180 -15.69 8.64 1.52
C ARG A 180 -16.39 9.98 1.48
N THR A 181 -15.67 11.06 1.77
CA THR A 181 -16.25 12.41 1.78
C THR A 181 -15.25 13.45 1.28
N SER A 182 -15.76 14.50 0.64
CA SER A 182 -15.00 15.72 0.33
C SER A 182 -15.10 16.77 1.46
N ARG A 183 -15.86 16.47 2.52
CA ARG A 183 -16.05 17.39 3.65
C ARG A 183 -14.88 17.27 4.61
N SER A 184 -14.41 18.39 5.12
CA SER A 184 -13.37 18.46 6.15
C SER A 184 -13.90 19.24 7.36
N PRO A 185 -13.54 18.87 8.58
CA PRO A 185 -13.87 19.61 9.80
C PRO A 185 -13.41 21.07 9.77
N THR A 186 -12.31 21.37 9.11
CA THR A 186 -11.67 22.70 9.19
C THR A 186 -11.88 23.57 7.95
N LYS A 187 -12.16 23.00 6.77
CA LYS A 187 -12.21 23.71 5.48
C LYS A 187 -13.18 24.91 5.45
N THR A 188 -14.34 24.77 6.10
CA THR A 188 -15.38 25.80 6.12
C THR A 188 -15.56 26.47 7.49
N ALA A 189 -14.70 26.13 8.45
CA ALA A 189 -14.71 26.73 9.77
C ALA A 189 -14.13 28.15 9.71
N PHE A 190 -14.88 29.14 10.14
CA PHE A 190 -14.38 30.51 10.24
C PHE A 190 -13.71 30.79 11.59
N LYS A 191 -13.94 29.95 12.59
CA LYS A 191 -13.26 30.03 13.89
C LYS A 191 -12.95 28.63 14.42
N ILE A 192 -11.71 28.43 14.85
CA ILE A 192 -11.22 27.19 15.47
C ILE A 192 -10.61 27.55 16.81
N LYS A 193 -10.99 26.82 17.88
CA LYS A 193 -10.50 27.07 19.23
C LYS A 193 -10.26 25.75 19.95
N LYS A 194 -9.11 25.61 20.61
CA LYS A 194 -8.85 24.54 21.58
C LYS A 194 -9.69 24.79 22.83
N THR A 195 -10.47 23.81 23.28
CA THR A 195 -11.39 23.93 24.42
C THR A 195 -11.07 23.00 25.57
N GLY A 196 -10.16 22.08 25.37
CA GLY A 196 -9.60 21.15 26.36
C GLY A 196 -8.34 20.51 25.81
N ASP A 197 -7.72 19.60 26.56
CA ASP A 197 -6.43 18.99 26.15
C ASP A 197 -6.52 18.31 24.80
N HIS A 198 -7.62 17.59 24.55
CA HIS A 198 -7.87 16.87 23.30
C HIS A 198 -9.18 17.28 22.62
N THR A 199 -9.68 18.50 22.85
CA THR A 199 -10.93 18.98 22.24
C THR A 199 -10.75 20.28 21.51
N VAL A 200 -11.40 20.37 20.33
CA VAL A 200 -11.39 21.52 19.44
C VAL A 200 -12.82 21.88 19.05
N GLU A 201 -13.18 23.15 19.27
CA GLU A 201 -14.44 23.71 18.77
C GLU A 201 -14.22 24.39 17.43
N CYS A 202 -14.99 23.99 16.42
CA CYS A 202 -15.06 24.64 15.11
C CYS A 202 -16.40 25.35 14.95
N ARG A 203 -16.38 26.62 14.54
CA ARG A 203 -17.59 27.40 14.22
C ARG A 203 -17.73 27.63 12.72
N TYR A 204 -18.96 27.54 12.25
CA TYR A 204 -19.34 27.60 10.85
C TYR A 204 -20.50 28.58 10.64
N PHE A 205 -20.67 29.11 9.43
CA PHE A 205 -21.94 29.72 9.07
C PHE A 205 -23.07 28.68 9.05
N MET A 206 -22.74 27.47 8.53
CA MET A 206 -23.59 26.29 8.61
C MET A 206 -22.68 25.06 8.81
N SER A 207 -22.93 24.30 9.86
CA SER A 207 -22.12 23.13 10.22
C SER A 207 -22.19 22.05 9.13
N PRO A 208 -21.06 21.38 8.80
CA PRO A 208 -21.09 20.17 7.97
C PRO A 208 -22.05 19.12 8.54
N LYS A 209 -22.63 18.29 7.67
CA LYS A 209 -23.61 17.25 8.07
C LYS A 209 -22.92 16.01 8.64
N PHE A 210 -22.08 16.18 9.65
CA PHE A 210 -21.57 15.08 10.47
C PHE A 210 -22.57 14.75 11.58
N LYS A 211 -22.60 13.52 12.04
CA LYS A 211 -23.41 13.07 13.19
C LYS A 211 -22.51 12.99 14.44
N ILE A 212 -23.11 13.08 15.63
CA ILE A 212 -22.40 12.78 16.88
C ILE A 212 -21.96 11.33 16.82
N GLY A 213 -20.69 11.06 17.19
CA GLY A 213 -20.04 9.76 17.07
C GLY A 213 -19.37 9.50 15.72
N ASP A 214 -19.57 10.35 14.68
CA ASP A 214 -18.76 10.25 13.47
C ASP A 214 -17.31 10.58 13.79
N VAL A 215 -16.38 9.76 13.32
CA VAL A 215 -14.96 10.08 13.31
C VAL A 215 -14.56 10.46 11.89
N VAL A 216 -14.14 11.71 11.70
CA VAL A 216 -13.65 12.19 10.41
C VAL A 216 -12.15 12.02 10.39
N ALA A 217 -11.68 11.10 9.57
CA ALA A 217 -10.26 10.82 9.37
C ALA A 217 -9.75 11.52 8.10
N MET A 218 -8.63 12.22 8.23
CA MET A 218 -8.01 13.02 7.17
C MET A 218 -6.56 12.58 6.99
N SER A 219 -6.16 12.22 5.79
CA SER A 219 -4.74 11.99 5.51
C SER A 219 -3.95 13.30 5.49
N ARG A 220 -2.68 13.26 5.90
CA ARG A 220 -1.80 14.42 6.14
C ARG A 220 -1.76 15.43 4.99
N ASN A 221 -1.73 14.96 3.76
CA ASN A 221 -1.68 15.77 2.55
C ASN A 221 -2.08 14.92 1.34
N LYS A 222 -1.78 15.39 0.13
CA LYS A 222 -1.98 14.64 -1.11
C LYS A 222 -0.76 13.80 -1.52
N LEU A 223 0.34 13.85 -0.77
CA LEU A 223 1.60 13.22 -1.12
C LEU A 223 1.69 11.82 -0.47
N ARG A 224 1.78 10.79 -1.28
CA ARG A 224 2.15 9.44 -0.87
C ARG A 224 3.68 9.35 -0.87
N ASP A 225 4.33 9.88 0.15
CA ASP A 225 5.78 10.07 0.18
C ASP A 225 6.59 8.82 0.57
N ASN A 226 5.94 7.80 1.16
CA ASN A 226 6.61 6.60 1.67
C ASN A 226 5.69 5.38 1.61
N CYS A 227 6.19 4.24 2.10
CA CYS A 227 5.42 3.03 2.43
C CYS A 227 5.59 2.71 3.92
N GLY A 228 4.59 2.04 4.51
CA GLY A 228 4.68 1.57 5.89
C GLY A 228 5.60 0.36 6.02
N LEU A 229 5.45 -0.63 5.13
CA LEU A 229 6.36 -1.76 4.96
C LEU A 229 6.75 -1.86 3.48
N PHE A 230 8.00 -2.28 3.21
CA PHE A 230 8.52 -2.28 1.84
C PHE A 230 9.39 -3.49 1.52
N PHE A 231 9.00 -4.26 0.52
CA PHE A 231 9.79 -5.37 -0.03
C PHE A 231 10.14 -5.11 -1.48
N GLU A 232 11.42 -5.24 -1.82
CA GLU A 232 11.90 -4.99 -3.17
C GLU A 232 12.90 -6.07 -3.61
N ASN A 233 12.71 -6.64 -4.79
CA ASN A 233 13.60 -7.65 -5.39
C ASN A 233 13.89 -8.81 -4.45
N CYS A 234 12.92 -9.25 -3.67
CA CYS A 234 13.05 -10.35 -2.73
C CYS A 234 12.44 -11.63 -3.30
N SER A 235 12.93 -12.79 -2.84
CA SER A 235 12.34 -14.07 -3.20
C SER A 235 12.11 -14.96 -1.98
N ASP A 236 11.03 -15.76 -2.03
CA ASP A 236 10.68 -16.73 -1.00
C ASP A 236 10.49 -16.06 0.38
N ILE A 237 9.61 -15.06 0.44
CA ILE A 237 9.33 -14.32 1.67
C ILE A 237 8.07 -14.85 2.34
N PHE A 238 8.18 -15.13 3.63
CA PHE A 238 7.11 -15.63 4.46
C PHE A 238 6.86 -14.70 5.65
N CYS A 239 5.67 -14.12 5.74
CA CYS A 239 5.22 -13.25 6.82
C CYS A 239 4.06 -13.90 7.56
N GLU A 240 4.15 -14.08 8.88
CA GLU A 240 3.15 -14.80 9.64
C GLU A 240 2.90 -14.16 11.01
N ARG A 241 1.63 -14.10 11.43
CA ARG A 241 1.21 -13.56 12.74
C ARG A 241 1.76 -12.15 12.99
N ILE A 242 1.52 -11.26 12.04
CA ILE A 242 1.87 -9.85 12.16
C ILE A 242 0.59 -9.05 12.35
N THR A 243 0.56 -8.21 13.40
CA THR A 243 -0.48 -7.22 13.61
C THR A 243 0.02 -5.85 13.16
N VAL A 244 -0.72 -5.18 12.32
CA VAL A 244 -0.43 -3.82 11.86
C VAL A 244 -1.55 -2.90 12.38
N ASN A 245 -1.21 -2.01 13.30
CA ASN A 245 -2.16 -1.06 13.85
C ASN A 245 -2.25 0.22 13.01
N TYR A 246 -1.17 0.59 12.35
CA TYR A 246 -1.13 1.69 11.41
C TYR A 246 0.08 1.57 10.47
N MET A 247 -0.08 2.08 9.25
CA MET A 247 1.02 2.28 8.29
C MET A 247 0.98 3.69 7.73
N HIS A 248 2.14 4.35 7.75
CA HIS A 248 2.33 5.62 7.06
C HIS A 248 2.48 5.41 5.55
N GLY A 249 2.09 6.40 4.77
CA GLY A 249 2.30 6.43 3.31
C GLY A 249 1.41 5.47 2.56
N PHE A 250 1.99 4.54 1.77
CA PHE A 250 1.22 3.74 0.83
C PHE A 250 0.77 2.37 1.36
N GLY A 251 1.13 2.00 2.58
CA GLY A 251 0.82 0.69 3.14
C GLY A 251 1.98 -0.30 3.02
N TRP A 252 1.69 -1.59 2.82
CA TRP A 252 2.69 -2.64 2.62
C TRP A 252 2.91 -2.89 1.14
N LEU A 253 3.96 -2.31 0.58
CA LEU A 253 4.33 -2.46 -0.81
C LEU A 253 5.33 -3.60 -1.02
N SER A 254 5.01 -4.50 -1.95
CA SER A 254 5.96 -5.47 -2.51
C SER A 254 6.14 -5.21 -4.00
N GLN A 255 7.35 -4.86 -4.43
CA GLN A 255 7.65 -4.62 -5.84
C GLN A 255 8.76 -5.55 -6.35
N MET A 256 8.58 -6.12 -7.54
CA MET A 256 9.52 -7.00 -8.23
C MET A 256 10.00 -8.19 -7.39
N CYS A 257 9.13 -8.70 -6.52
CA CYS A 257 9.40 -9.86 -5.67
C CYS A 257 8.95 -11.18 -6.33
N GLU A 258 9.41 -12.29 -5.78
CA GLU A 258 9.03 -13.64 -6.19
C GLU A 258 8.62 -14.48 -4.98
N ASN A 259 7.49 -15.19 -5.05
CA ASN A 259 6.99 -16.08 -4.01
C ASN A 259 6.78 -15.40 -2.66
N LEU A 260 5.63 -14.75 -2.51
CA LEU A 260 5.24 -14.09 -1.27
C LEU A 260 4.14 -14.88 -0.56
N SER A 261 4.30 -15.10 0.74
CA SER A 261 3.30 -15.70 1.62
C SER A 261 3.01 -14.78 2.80
N PHE A 262 1.74 -14.42 2.95
CA PHE A 262 1.20 -13.62 4.04
C PHE A 262 0.14 -14.45 4.76
N ASP A 263 0.42 -14.90 5.97
CA ASP A 263 -0.47 -15.79 6.73
C ASP A 263 -0.80 -15.22 8.10
N LYS A 264 -2.06 -15.27 8.49
CA LYS A 264 -2.56 -14.80 9.80
C LYS A 264 -2.14 -13.35 10.12
N LEU A 265 -2.22 -12.47 9.12
CA LEU A 265 -2.01 -11.04 9.32
C LEU A 265 -3.27 -10.39 9.89
N THR A 266 -3.07 -9.37 10.72
CA THR A 266 -4.18 -8.57 11.28
C THR A 266 -3.92 -7.10 11.07
N PHE A 267 -4.68 -6.49 10.19
CA PHE A 267 -4.69 -5.04 9.99
C PHE A 267 -5.91 -4.47 10.71
N LYS A 268 -5.66 -3.76 11.79
CA LYS A 268 -6.72 -3.09 12.56
C LYS A 268 -6.18 -1.88 13.31
N PRO A 269 -6.98 -0.83 13.48
CA PRO A 269 -6.54 0.37 14.21
C PRO A 269 -6.09 0.07 15.63
N ALA A 270 -5.15 0.86 16.15
CA ALA A 270 -4.82 0.88 17.57
C ALA A 270 -6.02 1.36 18.39
N SER A 271 -6.05 1.01 19.68
CA SER A 271 -7.10 1.50 20.58
C SER A 271 -7.16 3.02 20.58
N GLY A 272 -8.35 3.58 20.42
CA GLY A 272 -8.58 5.03 20.34
C GLY A 272 -8.48 5.62 18.95
N TYR A 273 -8.10 4.83 17.94
CA TYR A 273 -8.03 5.21 16.53
C TYR A 273 -9.04 4.43 15.67
N ARG A 274 -9.29 4.92 14.44
CA ARG A 274 -10.21 4.31 13.47
C ARG A 274 -9.56 3.97 12.14
N VAL A 275 -8.27 4.26 11.94
CA VAL A 275 -7.56 4.04 10.67
C VAL A 275 -6.36 3.14 10.89
N SER A 276 -6.19 2.14 10.04
CA SER A 276 -5.07 1.18 10.07
C SER A 276 -4.02 1.44 8.99
N SER A 277 -4.32 2.24 7.98
CA SER A 277 -3.34 2.64 6.94
C SER A 277 -3.69 3.97 6.31
N PHE A 278 -2.65 4.70 5.92
CA PHE A 278 -2.79 5.96 5.17
C PHE A 278 -3.40 5.74 3.77
N ALA A 279 -3.15 4.61 3.13
CA ALA A 279 -3.72 4.19 1.85
C ALA A 279 -4.05 2.69 1.89
N ASP A 280 -3.50 1.87 0.97
CA ASP A 280 -3.74 0.43 0.88
C ASP A 280 -3.22 -0.33 2.11
N LEU A 281 -3.68 -1.57 2.32
CA LEU A 281 -3.10 -2.47 3.32
C LEU A 281 -2.00 -3.33 2.70
N ILE A 282 -2.29 -4.11 1.65
CA ILE A 282 -1.30 -4.87 0.90
C ILE A 282 -1.33 -4.45 -0.56
N HIS A 283 -0.17 -4.05 -1.08
CA HIS A 283 0.00 -3.67 -2.48
C HIS A 283 1.14 -4.44 -3.12
N VAL A 284 0.86 -5.17 -4.20
CA VAL A 284 1.82 -6.04 -4.89
C VAL A 284 1.93 -5.56 -6.34
N CYS A 285 3.10 -5.06 -6.72
CA CYS A 285 3.35 -4.54 -8.06
C CYS A 285 4.49 -5.29 -8.76
N GLY A 286 4.21 -5.87 -9.91
CA GLY A 286 5.23 -6.52 -10.75
C GLY A 286 5.97 -7.65 -10.03
N CYS A 287 5.27 -8.48 -9.29
CA CYS A 287 5.83 -9.67 -8.65
C CYS A 287 5.61 -10.91 -9.53
N LYS A 288 6.30 -12.01 -9.25
CA LYS A 288 6.18 -13.28 -9.99
C LYS A 288 6.09 -14.49 -9.06
N GLY A 289 5.95 -15.68 -9.65
CA GLY A 289 5.74 -16.91 -8.90
C GLY A 289 4.34 -16.92 -8.28
N TYR A 290 4.23 -16.92 -6.98
CA TYR A 290 2.95 -16.87 -6.28
C TYR A 290 2.87 -15.73 -5.25
N VAL A 291 1.66 -15.26 -5.02
CA VAL A 291 1.28 -14.41 -3.88
C VAL A 291 0.15 -15.12 -3.16
N LYS A 292 0.38 -15.52 -1.92
CA LYS A 292 -0.61 -16.19 -1.05
C LYS A 292 -0.92 -15.30 0.13
N ILE A 293 -2.20 -15.03 0.36
CA ILE A 293 -2.71 -14.24 1.49
C ILE A 293 -3.80 -15.10 2.14
N THR A 294 -3.50 -15.61 3.35
CA THR A 294 -4.35 -16.60 4.01
C THR A 294 -4.70 -16.20 5.43
N ASP A 295 -5.90 -16.60 5.89
CA ASP A 295 -6.38 -16.50 7.28
C ASP A 295 -6.16 -15.12 7.92
N SER A 296 -6.31 -14.04 7.15
CA SER A 296 -5.95 -12.68 7.52
C SER A 296 -7.16 -11.77 7.69
N HIS A 297 -7.00 -10.72 8.50
CA HIS A 297 -8.04 -9.76 8.80
C HIS A 297 -7.65 -8.35 8.34
N PHE A 298 -8.54 -7.71 7.56
CA PHE A 298 -8.33 -6.40 6.95
C PHE A 298 -9.42 -5.44 7.41
N GLU A 299 -9.04 -4.33 8.05
CA GLU A 299 -9.99 -3.39 8.62
C GLU A 299 -9.50 -1.95 8.54
N HIS A 300 -10.40 -1.05 8.13
CA HIS A 300 -10.25 0.41 8.17
C HIS A 300 -9.01 1.02 7.48
N PRO A 301 -8.61 0.64 6.26
CA PRO A 301 -7.65 1.43 5.48
C PRO A 301 -8.28 2.74 5.00
N HIS A 302 -7.49 3.59 4.33
CA HIS A 302 -8.01 4.72 3.56
C HIS A 302 -8.10 4.45 2.06
N ASP A 303 -7.59 3.31 1.58
CA ASP A 303 -7.73 2.84 0.20
C ASP A 303 -8.00 1.32 0.18
N ASP A 304 -7.51 0.55 -0.78
CA ASP A 304 -7.83 -0.85 -0.96
C ASP A 304 -7.24 -1.75 0.13
N ALA A 305 -7.93 -2.86 0.45
CA ALA A 305 -7.34 -3.81 1.37
C ALA A 305 -6.23 -4.63 0.70
N ILE A 306 -6.46 -5.11 -0.51
CA ILE A 306 -5.48 -5.84 -1.32
C ILE A 306 -5.51 -5.30 -2.75
N ASN A 307 -4.33 -4.97 -3.30
CA ASN A 307 -4.15 -4.66 -4.71
C ASN A 307 -2.99 -5.48 -5.27
N VAL A 308 -3.23 -6.23 -6.35
CA VAL A 308 -2.21 -7.07 -7.01
C VAL A 308 -2.23 -6.81 -8.51
N HIS A 309 -1.13 -6.30 -9.05
CA HIS A 309 -1.04 -5.95 -10.45
C HIS A 309 0.40 -6.02 -11.01
N GLY A 310 0.51 -6.12 -12.34
CA GLY A 310 1.72 -5.79 -13.09
C GLY A 310 1.76 -4.32 -13.48
N ALA A 311 2.64 -3.96 -14.39
CA ALA A 311 2.71 -2.60 -14.94
C ALA A 311 2.67 -2.62 -16.47
N PHE A 312 1.83 -1.77 -17.05
CA PHE A 312 1.91 -1.44 -18.45
C PHE A 312 2.92 -0.31 -18.68
N LEU A 313 3.91 -0.56 -19.54
CA LEU A 313 4.76 0.50 -20.05
C LEU A 313 4.28 0.91 -21.44
N ARG A 314 4.12 2.21 -21.67
CA ARG A 314 3.63 2.76 -22.93
C ARG A 314 4.74 2.78 -23.97
N PHE A 315 4.40 2.39 -25.19
CA PHE A 315 5.29 2.47 -26.34
C PHE A 315 5.52 3.92 -26.76
N ARG A 316 6.77 4.37 -26.76
CA ARG A 316 7.16 5.70 -27.23
C ARG A 316 7.57 5.70 -28.69
N LYS A 317 8.49 4.81 -29.06
CA LYS A 317 8.98 4.67 -30.44
C LYS A 317 9.72 3.34 -30.65
N ALA A 318 9.80 2.89 -31.89
CA ALA A 318 10.77 1.89 -32.27
C ALA A 318 12.15 2.55 -32.49
N CYS A 319 13.19 1.96 -31.90
CA CYS A 319 14.58 2.33 -32.19
C CYS A 319 15.12 1.60 -33.42
N ASP A 320 14.70 0.35 -33.58
CA ASP A 320 14.92 -0.49 -34.73
C ASP A 320 13.82 -1.59 -34.82
N GLU A 321 13.98 -2.61 -35.69
CA GLU A 321 12.98 -3.68 -35.89
C GLU A 321 12.76 -4.58 -34.67
N ARG A 322 13.63 -4.54 -33.65
CA ARG A 322 13.58 -5.37 -32.44
C ARG A 322 13.69 -4.58 -31.16
N THR A 323 13.87 -3.28 -31.24
CA THR A 323 14.15 -2.43 -30.06
C THR A 323 13.11 -1.33 -29.92
N ALA A 324 12.53 -1.21 -28.76
CA ALA A 324 11.53 -0.21 -28.42
C ALA A 324 11.95 0.63 -27.22
N GLU A 325 11.65 1.91 -27.27
CA GLU A 325 11.66 2.78 -26.09
C GLU A 325 10.27 2.79 -25.45
N LEU A 326 10.20 2.41 -24.17
CA LEU A 326 8.99 2.32 -23.37
C LEU A 326 9.06 3.29 -22.19
N GLU A 327 7.92 3.67 -21.63
CA GLU A 327 7.86 4.58 -20.49
C GLU A 327 6.78 4.20 -19.45
N PHE A 328 7.04 4.48 -18.19
CA PHE A 328 6.02 4.56 -17.15
C PHE A 328 5.29 5.90 -17.27
N VAL A 329 3.97 5.86 -17.42
CA VAL A 329 3.17 7.06 -17.70
C VAL A 329 2.64 7.71 -16.43
N HIS A 330 2.05 6.92 -15.54
CA HIS A 330 1.48 7.46 -14.32
C HIS A 330 2.57 8.06 -13.43
N HIS A 331 2.31 9.24 -12.86
CA HIS A 331 3.33 10.00 -12.14
C HIS A 331 3.87 9.28 -10.91
N GLN A 332 3.10 8.40 -10.29
CA GLN A 332 3.50 7.59 -9.13
C GLN A 332 4.09 6.23 -9.51
N GLN A 333 4.03 5.78 -10.77
CA GLN A 333 4.64 4.53 -11.20
C GLN A 333 6.11 4.68 -11.58
N GLY A 334 6.85 3.55 -11.52
CA GLY A 334 8.24 3.45 -11.90
C GLY A 334 9.20 3.48 -10.72
N GLY A 335 10.47 3.74 -10.99
CA GLY A 335 11.53 3.74 -9.99
C GLY A 335 12.17 2.37 -9.77
N TYR A 336 11.85 1.40 -10.59
CA TYR A 336 12.38 0.04 -10.57
C TYR A 336 12.64 -0.48 -11.98
N LYS A 337 13.44 -1.52 -12.10
CA LYS A 337 13.71 -2.22 -13.34
C LYS A 337 12.54 -3.13 -13.69
N ALA A 338 11.82 -2.81 -14.79
CA ALA A 338 10.60 -3.52 -15.19
C ALA A 338 10.83 -4.78 -16.01
N PHE A 339 11.99 -4.92 -16.66
CA PHE A 339 12.29 -6.04 -17.56
C PHE A 339 13.69 -6.57 -17.31
N TYR A 340 13.84 -7.89 -17.38
CA TYR A 340 15.12 -8.59 -17.30
C TYR A 340 15.32 -9.50 -18.53
N PRO A 341 16.58 -9.75 -18.95
CA PRO A 341 16.85 -10.68 -20.03
C PRO A 341 16.18 -12.04 -19.82
N GLY A 342 15.45 -12.52 -20.83
CA GLY A 342 14.67 -13.75 -20.76
C GLY A 342 13.19 -13.57 -20.41
N ASP A 343 12.78 -12.42 -19.88
CA ASP A 343 11.38 -12.13 -19.59
C ASP A 343 10.51 -12.21 -20.86
N LYS A 344 9.26 -12.63 -20.65
CA LYS A 344 8.24 -12.72 -21.67
C LYS A 344 7.32 -11.50 -21.60
N VAL A 345 7.05 -10.93 -22.77
CA VAL A 345 6.31 -9.68 -22.90
C VAL A 345 5.17 -9.86 -23.89
N LYS A 346 4.01 -9.32 -23.56
CA LYS A 346 2.87 -9.16 -24.45
C LYS A 346 2.61 -7.68 -24.73
N ILE A 347 1.98 -7.44 -25.89
CA ILE A 347 1.67 -6.09 -26.37
C ILE A 347 0.16 -5.96 -26.52
N TYR A 348 -0.40 -4.86 -26.02
CA TYR A 348 -1.82 -4.57 -26.09
C TYR A 348 -2.08 -3.21 -26.73
N SER A 349 -3.16 -3.12 -27.50
CA SER A 349 -3.68 -1.86 -28.00
C SER A 349 -4.30 -1.04 -26.85
N ARG A 350 -3.92 0.21 -26.70
CA ARG A 350 -4.55 1.13 -25.75
C ARG A 350 -5.96 1.54 -26.16
N THR A 351 -6.31 1.34 -27.43
CA THR A 351 -7.64 1.69 -27.94
C THR A 351 -8.72 0.85 -27.26
N ASP A 352 -8.49 -0.46 -27.14
CA ASP A 352 -9.52 -1.43 -26.79
C ASP A 352 -9.02 -2.64 -25.98
N LEU A 353 -7.75 -2.66 -25.55
CA LEU A 353 -7.08 -3.78 -24.88
C LEU A 353 -7.02 -5.07 -25.70
N SER A 354 -7.16 -4.99 -27.03
CA SER A 354 -6.87 -6.14 -27.88
C SER A 354 -5.38 -6.51 -27.79
N GLU A 355 -5.12 -7.81 -27.65
CA GLU A 355 -3.78 -8.38 -27.59
C GLU A 355 -3.22 -8.50 -29.02
N LEU A 356 -1.99 -8.04 -29.25
CA LEU A 356 -1.27 -8.29 -30.49
C LEU A 356 -0.73 -9.73 -30.48
N ASP A 357 -0.68 -10.34 -31.64
CA ASP A 357 -0.16 -11.70 -31.79
C ASP A 357 1.32 -11.77 -31.40
N GLY A 358 1.67 -12.84 -30.72
CA GLY A 358 3.03 -13.17 -30.34
C GLY A 358 3.37 -12.92 -28.87
N VAL A 359 4.46 -13.52 -28.48
CA VAL A 359 5.12 -13.31 -27.16
C VAL A 359 6.57 -12.94 -27.46
N TYR A 360 6.99 -11.83 -26.92
CA TYR A 360 8.30 -11.24 -27.17
C TYR A 360 9.23 -11.55 -26.01
N THR A 361 10.45 -12.01 -26.32
CA THR A 361 11.45 -12.35 -25.31
C THR A 361 12.45 -11.21 -25.17
N VAL A 362 12.61 -10.68 -23.97
CA VAL A 362 13.61 -9.66 -23.68
C VAL A 362 15.02 -10.21 -23.91
N ASP A 363 15.82 -9.54 -24.73
CA ASP A 363 17.25 -9.82 -24.98
C ASP A 363 18.13 -8.98 -24.03
N SER A 364 17.88 -7.67 -24.01
CA SER A 364 18.59 -6.74 -23.13
C SER A 364 17.76 -5.49 -22.83
N THR A 365 18.14 -4.75 -21.79
CA THR A 365 17.50 -3.50 -21.39
C THR A 365 18.51 -2.43 -21.04
N ASP A 366 18.15 -1.17 -21.28
CA ASP A 366 18.85 0.02 -20.81
C ASP A 366 17.84 0.94 -20.10
N ASP A 367 17.91 0.99 -18.78
CA ASP A 367 16.93 1.63 -17.92
C ASP A 367 17.37 3.05 -17.55
N ASN A 368 16.48 4.02 -17.75
CA ASN A 368 16.65 5.37 -17.22
C ASN A 368 15.59 5.64 -16.14
N ILE A 369 15.94 5.35 -14.91
CA ILE A 369 15.04 5.42 -13.75
C ILE A 369 14.50 6.85 -13.59
N ASP A 370 15.35 7.88 -13.66
CA ASP A 370 14.96 9.28 -13.44
C ASP A 370 13.98 9.79 -14.49
N LYS A 371 14.14 9.35 -15.74
CA LYS A 371 13.23 9.68 -16.86
C LYS A 371 12.03 8.75 -16.95
N LYS A 372 12.00 7.70 -16.13
CA LYS A 372 10.95 6.67 -16.17
C LYS A 372 10.83 6.00 -17.55
N THR A 373 11.94 5.80 -18.24
CA THR A 373 12.00 5.17 -19.57
C THR A 373 12.93 3.97 -19.55
N VAL A 374 12.68 3.04 -20.44
CA VAL A 374 13.55 1.89 -20.68
C VAL A 374 13.63 1.61 -22.19
N ILE A 375 14.83 1.35 -22.69
CA ILE A 375 15.05 0.80 -24.01
C ILE A 375 15.12 -0.72 -23.86
N VAL A 376 14.18 -1.42 -24.51
CA VAL A 376 14.11 -2.88 -24.46
C VAL A 376 14.39 -3.44 -25.84
N LYS A 377 15.40 -4.32 -25.94
CA LYS A 377 15.68 -5.12 -27.12
C LYS A 377 15.06 -6.50 -26.96
N PHE A 378 14.36 -6.96 -27.99
CA PHE A 378 13.69 -8.26 -28.05
C PHE A 378 14.41 -9.23 -29.01
N LYS A 379 14.25 -10.53 -28.79
CA LYS A 379 14.76 -11.57 -29.71
C LYS A 379 13.95 -11.61 -31.00
N GLU A 380 12.65 -11.37 -30.91
CA GLU A 380 11.69 -11.35 -32.01
C GLU A 380 11.60 -9.95 -32.64
N LYS A 381 11.17 -9.88 -33.88
CA LYS A 381 10.86 -8.61 -34.56
C LYS A 381 9.53 -8.07 -34.02
N LEU A 382 9.51 -6.78 -33.75
CA LEU A 382 8.29 -6.08 -33.34
C LEU A 382 7.39 -5.77 -34.54
N PRO A 383 6.08 -5.81 -34.37
CA PRO A 383 5.15 -5.38 -35.42
C PRO A 383 5.21 -3.85 -35.57
N PRO A 384 4.76 -3.31 -36.70
CA PRO A 384 4.59 -1.87 -36.91
C PRO A 384 3.59 -1.31 -35.86
N MET A 385 4.01 -0.32 -35.10
CA MET A 385 3.19 0.30 -34.03
C MET A 385 3.24 1.81 -34.15
N LYS A 386 2.10 2.47 -33.84
CA LYS A 386 2.06 3.91 -33.71
C LYS A 386 2.47 4.30 -32.26
N PRO A 387 3.33 5.31 -32.07
CA PRO A 387 3.66 5.85 -30.76
C PRO A 387 2.41 6.10 -29.91
N GLU A 388 2.52 5.84 -28.63
CA GLU A 388 1.49 6.04 -27.59
C GLU A 388 0.21 5.21 -27.70
N MET A 389 0.06 4.39 -28.75
CA MET A 389 -1.16 3.59 -28.96
C MET A 389 -1.05 2.16 -28.44
N TYR A 390 0.09 1.77 -27.90
CA TYR A 390 0.33 0.42 -27.40
C TYR A 390 0.98 0.44 -26.03
N VAL A 391 0.74 -0.62 -25.27
CA VAL A 391 1.37 -0.88 -23.97
C VAL A 391 2.00 -2.26 -23.98
N PHE A 392 3.09 -2.38 -23.24
CA PHE A 392 3.87 -3.60 -23.06
C PHE A 392 3.71 -4.09 -21.63
N GLU A 393 3.41 -5.36 -21.48
CA GLU A 393 3.28 -6.04 -20.20
C GLU A 393 4.35 -7.10 -20.05
N ASN A 394 5.07 -7.07 -18.93
CA ASN A 394 5.96 -8.15 -18.54
C ASN A 394 5.14 -9.29 -17.92
N ILE A 395 4.76 -10.29 -18.73
CA ILE A 395 3.97 -11.44 -18.28
C ILE A 395 4.77 -12.45 -17.46
N THR A 396 6.09 -12.32 -17.36
CA THR A 396 6.91 -13.09 -16.41
C THR A 396 6.66 -12.62 -14.99
N TYR A 397 6.49 -11.30 -14.81
CA TYR A 397 6.24 -10.65 -13.52
C TYR A 397 4.74 -10.42 -13.29
N ASN A 398 3.97 -11.50 -13.39
CA ASN A 398 2.58 -11.63 -12.97
C ASN A 398 2.49 -12.85 -12.05
N PRO A 399 1.98 -12.74 -10.82
CA PRO A 399 1.93 -13.86 -9.88
C PRO A 399 0.67 -14.70 -10.03
N ASN A 400 0.73 -15.96 -9.65
CA ASN A 400 -0.44 -16.73 -9.26
C ASN A 400 -0.95 -16.16 -7.93
N LEU A 401 -2.20 -15.77 -7.85
CA LEU A 401 -2.79 -15.19 -6.64
C LEU A 401 -3.69 -16.17 -5.91
N THR A 402 -3.46 -16.34 -4.61
CA THR A 402 -4.41 -17.03 -3.72
C THR A 402 -4.79 -16.10 -2.57
N VAL A 403 -6.11 -15.85 -2.40
CA VAL A 403 -6.65 -15.15 -1.24
C VAL A 403 -7.72 -16.01 -0.61
N SER A 404 -7.49 -16.52 0.61
CA SER A 404 -8.43 -17.45 1.25
C SER A 404 -8.53 -17.29 2.76
N GLY A 405 -9.70 -17.60 3.32
CA GLY A 405 -9.96 -17.54 4.75
C GLY A 405 -9.88 -16.14 5.36
N CYS A 406 -9.90 -15.10 4.54
CA CYS A 406 -9.72 -13.71 4.97
C CYS A 406 -11.05 -13.02 5.30
N THR A 407 -10.96 -12.02 6.19
CA THR A 407 -12.11 -11.15 6.54
C THR A 407 -11.79 -9.70 6.17
N PHE A 408 -12.72 -9.07 5.46
CA PHE A 408 -12.64 -7.67 5.04
C PHE A 408 -13.77 -6.88 5.70
N ASN A 409 -13.42 -5.85 6.48
CA ASN A 409 -14.39 -5.04 7.20
C ASN A 409 -14.08 -3.55 7.09
N ALA A 410 -15.10 -2.71 6.93
CA ALA A 410 -14.98 -1.26 6.92
C ALA A 410 -13.91 -0.74 5.93
N ILE A 411 -13.96 -1.23 4.68
CA ILE A 411 -13.07 -0.82 3.59
C ILE A 411 -13.75 0.31 2.78
N PRO A 412 -13.16 1.51 2.69
CA PRO A 412 -13.80 2.65 2.01
C PRO A 412 -13.72 2.59 0.49
N THR A 413 -12.93 1.69 -0.06
CA THR A 413 -12.75 1.44 -1.49
C THR A 413 -13.04 -0.01 -1.83
N ARG A 414 -12.09 -0.76 -2.38
CA ARG A 414 -12.25 -2.14 -2.82
C ARG A 414 -11.66 -3.12 -1.80
N GLY A 415 -12.27 -4.28 -1.65
CA GLY A 415 -11.72 -5.36 -0.85
C GLY A 415 -10.47 -5.94 -1.51
N ILE A 416 -10.62 -6.47 -2.72
CA ILE A 416 -9.53 -7.00 -3.54
C ILE A 416 -9.59 -6.38 -4.92
N LEU A 417 -8.52 -5.69 -5.33
CA LEU A 417 -8.24 -5.32 -6.71
C LEU A 417 -7.25 -6.33 -7.28
N CYS A 418 -7.57 -6.95 -8.39
CA CYS A 418 -6.70 -7.95 -9.01
C CYS A 418 -6.57 -7.73 -10.50
N THR A 419 -5.32 -7.69 -10.97
CA THR A 419 -4.96 -7.64 -12.39
C THR A 419 -3.73 -8.53 -12.64
N THR A 420 -3.94 -9.83 -12.82
CA THR A 420 -2.87 -10.79 -13.17
C THR A 420 -3.34 -11.77 -14.22
N ASP A 421 -2.45 -12.14 -15.16
CA ASP A 421 -2.74 -13.10 -16.23
C ASP A 421 -2.51 -14.56 -15.84
N LYS A 422 -2.09 -14.82 -14.58
CA LYS A 422 -1.82 -16.15 -14.06
C LYS A 422 -3.04 -16.77 -13.39
N GLU A 423 -2.94 -18.05 -13.06
CA GLU A 423 -3.95 -18.74 -12.30
C GLU A 423 -4.16 -18.04 -10.95
N SER A 424 -5.42 -17.77 -10.64
CA SER A 424 -5.78 -17.08 -9.40
C SER A 424 -7.00 -17.72 -8.77
N GLU A 425 -7.02 -17.76 -7.43
CA GLU A 425 -8.12 -18.33 -6.67
C GLU A 425 -8.43 -17.46 -5.45
N ILE A 426 -9.70 -17.02 -5.37
CA ILE A 426 -10.20 -16.17 -4.27
C ILE A 426 -11.39 -16.93 -3.65
N PHE A 427 -11.20 -17.52 -2.45
CA PHE A 427 -12.20 -18.40 -1.88
C PHE A 427 -12.26 -18.39 -0.36
N GLY A 428 -13.42 -18.75 0.19
CA GLY A 428 -13.62 -18.86 1.63
C GLY A 428 -13.44 -17.55 2.41
N ASN A 429 -13.57 -16.41 1.73
CA ASN A 429 -13.42 -15.09 2.35
C ASN A 429 -14.76 -14.51 2.78
N THR A 430 -14.73 -13.60 3.77
CA THR A 430 -15.92 -12.89 4.24
C THR A 430 -15.74 -11.39 4.03
N PHE A 431 -16.64 -10.78 3.25
CA PHE A 431 -16.68 -9.33 3.01
C PHE A 431 -17.87 -8.73 3.74
N LYS A 432 -17.62 -7.78 4.65
CA LYS A 432 -18.66 -7.13 5.46
C LYS A 432 -18.93 -5.71 4.92
N SER A 433 -18.38 -4.70 5.51
CA SER A 433 -18.62 -3.31 5.12
C SER A 433 -17.56 -2.82 4.13
N VAL A 434 -17.69 -3.16 2.84
CA VAL A 434 -16.84 -2.67 1.75
C VAL A 434 -17.66 -1.71 0.87
N VAL A 435 -17.22 -0.47 0.66
CA VAL A 435 -18.03 0.58 0.00
C VAL A 435 -18.07 0.39 -1.52
N MET A 436 -16.92 0.16 -2.16
CA MET A 436 -16.81 -0.15 -3.59
C MET A 436 -16.91 -1.69 -3.80
N PRO A 437 -16.69 -2.26 -4.98
CA PRO A 437 -16.75 -3.71 -5.16
C PRO A 437 -15.89 -4.47 -4.16
N ASP A 438 -16.40 -5.60 -3.64
CA ASP A 438 -15.64 -6.49 -2.76
C ASP A 438 -14.46 -7.09 -3.51
N ILE A 439 -14.69 -7.52 -4.76
CA ILE A 439 -13.66 -7.98 -5.69
C ILE A 439 -13.78 -7.17 -6.98
N TYR A 440 -12.70 -6.49 -7.34
CA TYR A 440 -12.62 -5.66 -8.53
C TYR A 440 -11.55 -6.19 -9.47
N ILE A 441 -11.97 -6.62 -10.64
CA ILE A 441 -11.11 -7.18 -11.67
C ILE A 441 -10.94 -6.14 -12.77
N SER A 442 -9.73 -5.61 -12.91
CA SER A 442 -9.41 -4.55 -13.83
C SER A 442 -8.27 -4.93 -14.78
N CYS A 443 -7.98 -4.04 -15.68
CA CYS A 443 -6.80 -3.98 -16.55
C CYS A 443 -6.79 -2.57 -17.13
N ASP A 444 -5.85 -1.73 -16.73
CA ASP A 444 -5.89 -0.29 -17.01
C ASP A 444 -4.69 0.16 -17.85
N CYS A 445 -4.93 0.52 -19.11
CA CYS A 445 -3.92 1.10 -20.00
C CYS A 445 -4.12 2.61 -20.25
N ARG A 446 -4.97 3.29 -19.47
CA ARG A 446 -5.30 4.70 -19.66
C ARG A 446 -4.94 5.58 -18.46
N ASP A 447 -5.36 5.18 -17.25
CA ASP A 447 -5.28 6.02 -16.05
C ASP A 447 -4.11 5.62 -15.16
N TRP A 448 -4.15 4.43 -14.54
CA TRP A 448 -3.12 3.94 -13.63
C TRP A 448 -2.04 3.07 -14.27
N TYR A 449 -2.29 2.54 -15.46
CA TYR A 449 -1.38 1.61 -16.17
C TYR A 449 -1.06 0.35 -15.35
N GLU A 450 -2.02 -0.13 -14.59
CA GLU A 450 -1.97 -1.40 -13.87
C GLU A 450 -2.31 -2.53 -14.83
N SER A 451 -1.36 -3.44 -15.03
CA SER A 451 -1.45 -4.48 -16.05
C SER A 451 -1.88 -5.82 -15.50
N GLY A 452 -2.34 -6.62 -16.41
CA GLY A 452 -2.68 -8.01 -16.28
C GLY A 452 -4.16 -8.27 -16.54
N PRO A 453 -4.58 -8.54 -17.82
CA PRO A 453 -5.91 -9.08 -18.03
C PRO A 453 -6.03 -10.42 -17.29
N CYS A 454 -7.01 -10.54 -16.40
CA CYS A 454 -7.19 -11.76 -15.60
C CYS A 454 -7.54 -12.95 -16.47
N ARG A 455 -6.86 -14.06 -16.23
CA ARG A 455 -7.03 -15.33 -16.94
C ARG A 455 -7.00 -16.48 -15.96
N ASN A 456 -7.85 -17.51 -16.17
CA ASN A 456 -7.88 -18.71 -15.34
C ASN A 456 -8.08 -18.39 -13.84
N MET A 457 -9.06 -17.54 -13.53
CA MET A 457 -9.39 -17.14 -12.18
C MET A 457 -10.62 -17.92 -11.67
N LYS A 458 -10.59 -18.34 -10.40
CA LYS A 458 -11.74 -18.90 -9.67
C LYS A 458 -12.08 -18.01 -8.50
N ILE A 459 -13.39 -17.73 -8.34
CA ILE A 459 -13.94 -16.96 -7.22
C ILE A 459 -15.10 -17.77 -6.66
N HIS A 460 -14.91 -18.39 -5.49
CA HIS A 460 -15.90 -19.33 -4.95
C HIS A 460 -15.92 -19.39 -3.42
N ASP A 461 -16.99 -19.94 -2.87
CA ASP A 461 -17.15 -20.11 -1.42
C ASP A 461 -16.95 -18.84 -0.58
N ASN A 462 -17.10 -17.64 -1.18
CA ASN A 462 -17.02 -16.38 -0.46
C ASN A 462 -18.37 -15.94 0.06
N THR A 463 -18.38 -15.22 1.18
CA THR A 463 -19.58 -14.59 1.76
C THR A 463 -19.50 -13.07 1.56
N PHE A 464 -20.50 -12.51 0.91
CA PHE A 464 -20.61 -11.07 0.62
C PHE A 464 -21.82 -10.45 1.33
N SER A 465 -21.71 -9.18 1.75
CA SER A 465 -22.78 -8.42 2.37
C SER A 465 -23.60 -7.56 1.40
N LYS A 466 -23.34 -7.63 0.09
CA LYS A 466 -24.06 -6.86 -0.94
C LYS A 466 -24.34 -7.67 -2.21
N LYS A 467 -25.34 -7.22 -2.99
CA LYS A 467 -25.83 -7.95 -4.16
C LYS A 467 -24.87 -8.04 -5.33
N ASP A 468 -24.09 -6.98 -5.61
CA ASP A 468 -23.17 -6.91 -6.75
C ASP A 468 -21.72 -6.79 -6.23
N PRO A 469 -21.16 -7.87 -5.64
CA PRO A 469 -19.89 -7.82 -4.95
C PRO A 469 -18.69 -7.82 -5.91
N ILE A 470 -18.85 -8.37 -7.11
CA ILE A 470 -17.76 -8.56 -8.06
C ILE A 470 -17.99 -7.68 -9.28
N LYS A 471 -16.98 -6.90 -9.65
CA LYS A 471 -17.03 -6.02 -10.81
C LYS A 471 -15.86 -6.25 -11.74
N PHE A 472 -16.15 -6.32 -13.05
CA PHE A 472 -15.18 -6.35 -14.12
C PHE A 472 -15.16 -4.99 -14.82
N GLU A 473 -14.00 -4.32 -14.85
CA GLU A 473 -13.89 -2.99 -15.46
C GLU A 473 -12.50 -2.78 -16.08
N PRO A 474 -12.26 -3.34 -17.28
CA PRO A 474 -11.06 -3.00 -18.04
C PRO A 474 -11.15 -1.55 -18.55
N ILE A 475 -10.05 -0.80 -18.42
CA ILE A 475 -9.97 0.63 -18.70
C ILE A 475 -9.02 0.88 -19.89
N CYS A 476 -9.53 1.47 -20.95
CA CYS A 476 -8.82 1.78 -22.19
C CYS A 476 -9.26 3.12 -22.78
N LEU A 477 -8.73 3.50 -23.94
CA LEU A 477 -9.05 4.80 -24.55
C LEU A 477 -10.47 4.87 -25.11
N LEU A 478 -11.01 3.77 -25.62
CA LEU A 478 -12.36 3.71 -26.20
C LEU A 478 -13.20 2.65 -25.46
N LYS A 479 -13.52 1.55 -26.14
CA LYS A 479 -14.31 0.47 -25.57
C LYS A 479 -13.49 -0.82 -25.59
N PRO A 480 -13.35 -1.52 -24.46
CA PRO A 480 -12.58 -2.76 -24.42
C PRO A 480 -13.22 -3.87 -25.24
N VAL A 481 -12.40 -4.76 -25.81
CA VAL A 481 -12.86 -6.00 -26.41
C VAL A 481 -13.57 -6.88 -25.36
N LYS A 482 -14.50 -7.73 -25.82
CA LYS A 482 -15.30 -8.55 -24.90
C LYS A 482 -14.46 -9.50 -24.04
N ASP A 483 -13.36 -10.00 -24.59
CA ASP A 483 -12.57 -11.08 -24.00
C ASP A 483 -11.26 -10.58 -23.39
N VAL A 484 -11.25 -9.36 -22.79
CA VAL A 484 -10.08 -8.89 -22.04
C VAL A 484 -9.77 -9.87 -20.92
N HIS A 485 -10.77 -10.21 -20.10
CA HIS A 485 -10.67 -11.27 -19.09
C HIS A 485 -11.23 -12.58 -19.63
N ARG A 486 -10.56 -13.71 -19.37
CA ARG A 486 -10.94 -15.03 -19.90
C ARG A 486 -10.86 -16.10 -18.81
N ASN A 487 -11.70 -17.15 -18.94
CA ASN A 487 -11.71 -18.29 -18.02
C ASN A 487 -11.85 -17.87 -16.55
N VAL A 488 -12.76 -16.93 -16.27
CA VAL A 488 -13.10 -16.53 -14.91
C VAL A 488 -14.34 -17.30 -14.49
N LEU A 489 -14.20 -18.17 -13.49
CA LEU A 489 -15.28 -19.00 -12.94
C LEU A 489 -15.73 -18.43 -11.61
N ILE A 490 -17.04 -18.21 -11.47
CA ILE A 490 -17.65 -17.67 -10.24
C ILE A 490 -18.76 -18.66 -9.84
N TYR A 491 -18.62 -19.30 -8.67
CA TYR A 491 -19.57 -20.31 -8.21
C TYR A 491 -19.56 -20.41 -6.66
N ASP A 492 -20.60 -21.00 -6.10
CA ASP A 492 -20.77 -21.32 -4.68
C ASP A 492 -20.51 -20.13 -3.71
N ASN A 493 -20.70 -18.89 -4.19
CA ASN A 493 -20.61 -17.70 -3.34
C ASN A 493 -21.96 -17.39 -2.69
N ILE A 494 -21.95 -16.90 -1.46
CA ILE A 494 -23.13 -16.60 -0.66
C ILE A 494 -23.28 -15.08 -0.52
N ILE A 495 -24.49 -14.56 -0.73
CA ILE A 495 -24.88 -13.21 -0.33
C ILE A 495 -25.56 -13.32 1.04
N ALA A 496 -24.91 -12.80 2.08
CA ALA A 496 -25.53 -12.73 3.41
C ALA A 496 -26.68 -11.71 3.41
N GLU A 497 -27.81 -12.08 3.98
CA GLU A 497 -28.99 -11.21 4.13
C GLU A 497 -28.77 -10.09 5.17
#